data_f21b67e81f48341afdd62f402ac00d9a
#
_entry.id   f21b67e81f48341afdd62f402ac00d9a
#
_cell.length_a   1.000
_cell.length_b   1.000
_cell.length_c   1.000
_cell.angle_alpha   90.00
_cell.angle_beta   90.00
_cell.angle_gamma   90.00
#
_symmetry.space_group_name_H-M   'P 1'
#
loop_
_entity.id
_entity.type
_entity.pdbx_description
1 polymer ?
#
loop_
_entity_poly.entity_id
_entity_poly.type
_entity_poly.pdbx_seq_one_letter_code
_entity_poly.pdbx_strand_id
1 'polypeptide(L)'
;HLVGVVAPKINSESISRITAGIEQVLSARGYQMLLASTDNQPKNELTYLRIFESYPVDGIVLIGTVLTDEHRRFLKESKVPVVVVGQETEMASCIYHDDFGAGRAMGQEVAVKALKRNGGRPEDCKIAYIGVTREDKAAGAAREDGFRKGLQEAGITFDDHRYRRESEFTMSGGYEAVVDLLSKESEIDIISCATDTIAAGAIEALIAQSKKAVPESVQNSGARMLHILEQS
;
A
#
# COMPACT_ATOMS: atom_id res chain seq x y z
N HIS A 1 -18.22 -21.13 -19.95
CA HIS A 1 -17.93 -20.71 -18.57
C HIS A 1 -16.78 -19.73 -18.57
N LEU A 2 -17.06 -18.44 -18.31
CA LEU A 2 -16.09 -17.36 -18.38
C LEU A 2 -16.27 -16.43 -17.18
N VAL A 3 -15.16 -16.06 -16.52
CA VAL A 3 -15.17 -15.06 -15.44
C VAL A 3 -14.27 -13.89 -15.83
N GLY A 4 -14.81 -12.67 -15.75
CA GLY A 4 -14.05 -11.45 -15.93
C GLY A 4 -13.29 -11.08 -14.64
N VAL A 5 -12.01 -10.74 -14.74
CA VAL A 5 -11.20 -10.25 -13.63
C VAL A 5 -10.68 -8.86 -13.98
N VAL A 6 -11.07 -7.86 -13.20
CA VAL A 6 -10.59 -6.48 -13.33
C VAL A 6 -9.54 -6.26 -12.25
N ALA A 7 -8.30 -5.97 -12.68
CA ALA A 7 -7.15 -5.80 -11.79
C ALA A 7 -6.55 -4.39 -11.93
N PRO A 8 -6.08 -3.77 -10.84
CA PRO A 8 -5.54 -2.41 -10.87
C PRO A 8 -4.24 -2.34 -11.70
N LYS A 9 -3.40 -3.37 -11.64
CA LYS A 9 -2.18 -3.50 -12.45
C LYS A 9 -1.69 -4.95 -12.45
N ILE A 10 -0.95 -5.35 -13.48
CA ILE A 10 -0.42 -6.73 -13.60
C ILE A 10 1.04 -6.87 -13.15
N ASN A 11 1.77 -5.78 -13.01
CA ASN A 11 3.18 -5.75 -12.62
C ASN A 11 3.39 -5.60 -11.09
N SER A 12 2.43 -6.01 -10.31
CA SER A 12 2.50 -6.05 -8.83
C SER A 12 2.54 -7.49 -8.36
N GLU A 13 3.48 -7.85 -7.49
CA GLU A 13 3.60 -9.21 -6.97
C GLU A 13 2.31 -9.66 -6.26
N SER A 14 1.74 -8.84 -5.39
CA SER A 14 0.50 -9.16 -4.67
C SER A 14 -0.68 -9.39 -5.64
N ILE A 15 -0.87 -8.50 -6.62
CA ILE A 15 -1.94 -8.63 -7.61
C ILE A 15 -1.74 -9.85 -8.50
N SER A 16 -0.50 -10.11 -8.94
CA SER A 16 -0.17 -11.31 -9.71
C SER A 16 -0.47 -12.60 -8.94
N ARG A 17 -0.15 -12.66 -7.66
CA ARG A 17 -0.44 -13.83 -6.81
C ARG A 17 -1.94 -14.02 -6.58
N ILE A 18 -2.69 -12.95 -6.36
CA ILE A 18 -4.16 -12.99 -6.24
C ILE A 18 -4.75 -13.51 -7.56
N THR A 19 -4.33 -12.95 -8.70
CA THR A 19 -4.82 -13.34 -10.03
C THR A 19 -4.51 -14.81 -10.33
N ALA A 20 -3.28 -15.27 -10.03
CA ALA A 20 -2.90 -16.67 -10.19
C ALA A 20 -3.74 -17.61 -9.32
N GLY A 21 -4.03 -17.22 -8.07
CA GLY A 21 -4.90 -18.00 -7.19
C GLY A 21 -6.35 -18.09 -7.71
N ILE A 22 -6.88 -16.99 -8.25
CA ILE A 22 -8.20 -16.97 -8.90
C ILE A 22 -8.20 -17.89 -10.12
N GLU A 23 -7.20 -17.78 -10.99
CA GLU A 23 -7.08 -18.60 -12.20
C GLU A 23 -7.02 -20.10 -11.85
N GLN A 24 -6.21 -20.48 -10.88
CA GLN A 24 -6.10 -21.88 -10.44
C GLN A 24 -7.44 -22.48 -10.02
N VAL A 25 -8.25 -21.71 -9.26
CA VAL A 25 -9.55 -22.18 -8.77
C VAL A 25 -10.58 -22.23 -9.92
N LEU A 26 -10.58 -21.25 -10.81
CA LEU A 26 -11.48 -21.21 -11.97
C LEU A 26 -11.18 -22.34 -12.95
N SER A 27 -9.91 -22.52 -13.31
CA SER A 27 -9.45 -23.59 -14.21
C SER A 27 -9.81 -24.97 -13.69
N ALA A 28 -9.61 -25.25 -12.41
CA ALA A 28 -9.99 -26.51 -11.79
C ALA A 28 -11.51 -26.81 -11.84
N ARG A 29 -12.35 -25.79 -12.08
CA ARG A 29 -13.79 -25.91 -12.22
C ARG A 29 -14.28 -25.77 -13.67
N GLY A 30 -13.37 -25.74 -14.64
CA GLY A 30 -13.70 -25.62 -16.06
C GLY A 30 -14.13 -24.23 -16.52
N TYR A 31 -13.78 -23.19 -15.73
CA TYR A 31 -13.96 -21.80 -16.12
C TYR A 31 -12.69 -21.23 -16.76
N GLN A 32 -12.88 -20.37 -17.74
CA GLN A 32 -11.81 -19.53 -18.29
C GLN A 32 -11.81 -18.16 -17.62
N MET A 33 -10.65 -17.53 -17.53
CA MET A 33 -10.48 -16.21 -16.97
C MET A 33 -10.18 -15.18 -18.07
N LEU A 34 -10.89 -14.07 -18.06
CA LEU A 34 -10.61 -12.91 -18.90
C LEU A 34 -10.11 -11.77 -18.01
N LEU A 35 -8.81 -11.44 -18.14
CA LEU A 35 -8.16 -10.44 -17.31
C LEU A 35 -8.09 -9.08 -17.99
N ALA A 36 -8.54 -8.02 -17.30
CA ALA A 36 -8.39 -6.63 -17.69
C ALA A 36 -7.53 -5.89 -16.66
N SER A 37 -6.53 -5.12 -17.13
CA SER A 37 -5.72 -4.24 -16.29
C SER A 37 -6.14 -2.79 -16.47
N THR A 38 -6.28 -2.04 -15.37
CA THR A 38 -6.83 -0.69 -15.36
C THR A 38 -5.79 0.40 -15.14
N ASP A 39 -4.55 0.00 -14.87
CA ASP A 39 -3.44 0.91 -14.57
C ASP A 39 -3.75 1.86 -13.40
N ASN A 40 -4.35 1.32 -12.33
CA ASN A 40 -4.82 2.04 -11.14
C ASN A 40 -5.81 3.20 -11.43
N GLN A 41 -6.52 3.15 -12.56
CA GLN A 41 -7.47 4.18 -12.94
C GLN A 41 -8.91 3.74 -12.63
N PRO A 42 -9.62 4.32 -11.65
CA PRO A 42 -10.99 3.95 -11.31
C PRO A 42 -11.97 4.06 -12.49
N LYS A 43 -11.73 5.03 -13.39
CA LYS A 43 -12.52 5.18 -14.61
C LYS A 43 -12.37 3.99 -15.57
N ASN A 44 -11.17 3.42 -15.66
CA ASN A 44 -10.93 2.23 -16.47
C ASN A 44 -11.56 1.00 -15.82
N GLU A 45 -11.57 0.91 -14.50
CA GLU A 45 -12.30 -0.15 -13.77
C GLU A 45 -13.78 -0.18 -14.18
N LEU A 46 -14.47 0.95 -14.10
CA LEU A 46 -15.87 1.08 -14.52
C LEU A 46 -16.08 0.74 -16.00
N THR A 47 -15.15 1.11 -16.84
CA THR A 47 -15.22 0.78 -18.27
C THR A 47 -15.17 -0.73 -18.47
N TYR A 48 -14.24 -1.44 -17.85
CA TYR A 48 -14.13 -2.89 -17.97
C TYR A 48 -15.28 -3.63 -17.28
N LEU A 49 -15.76 -3.14 -16.13
CA LEU A 49 -16.94 -3.69 -15.49
C LEU A 49 -18.16 -3.67 -16.42
N ARG A 50 -18.40 -2.57 -17.14
CA ARG A 50 -19.49 -2.45 -18.12
C ARG A 50 -19.28 -3.33 -19.34
N ILE A 51 -18.03 -3.45 -19.82
CA ILE A 51 -17.68 -4.36 -20.92
C ILE A 51 -18.02 -5.80 -20.49
N PHE A 52 -17.58 -6.24 -19.31
CA PHE A 52 -17.85 -7.59 -18.84
C PHE A 52 -19.33 -7.84 -18.59
N GLU A 53 -20.08 -6.85 -18.10
CA GLU A 53 -21.54 -6.97 -17.96
C GLU A 53 -22.26 -7.15 -19.31
N SER A 54 -21.71 -6.57 -20.38
CA SER A 54 -22.24 -6.72 -21.76
C SER A 54 -21.74 -7.98 -22.48
N TYR A 55 -20.71 -8.63 -21.96
CA TYR A 55 -20.14 -9.87 -22.47
C TYR A 55 -20.79 -11.09 -21.78
N PRO A 56 -20.83 -12.26 -22.41
CA PRO A 56 -21.39 -13.47 -21.78
C PRO A 56 -20.45 -14.05 -20.70
N VAL A 57 -20.14 -13.27 -19.65
CA VAL A 57 -19.43 -13.77 -18.47
C VAL A 57 -20.40 -14.26 -17.41
N ASP A 58 -20.03 -15.32 -16.68
CA ASP A 58 -20.81 -15.90 -15.60
C ASP A 58 -20.61 -15.16 -14.27
N GLY A 59 -19.57 -14.37 -14.14
CA GLY A 59 -19.25 -13.57 -12.96
C GLY A 59 -18.10 -12.60 -13.20
N ILE A 60 -17.95 -11.64 -12.30
CA ILE A 60 -16.88 -10.63 -12.33
C ILE A 60 -16.16 -10.63 -10.98
N VAL A 61 -14.84 -10.60 -11.00
CA VAL A 61 -14.00 -10.31 -9.84
C VAL A 61 -13.37 -8.93 -10.03
N LEU A 62 -13.65 -8.00 -9.14
CA LEU A 62 -13.04 -6.68 -9.09
C LEU A 62 -11.97 -6.67 -7.98
N ILE A 63 -10.70 -6.58 -8.36
CA ILE A 63 -9.63 -6.26 -7.41
C ILE A 63 -9.59 -4.73 -7.33
N GLY A 64 -10.37 -4.18 -6.39
CA GLY A 64 -10.64 -2.75 -6.29
C GLY A 64 -9.58 -2.01 -5.48
N THR A 65 -9.38 -0.73 -5.83
CA THR A 65 -8.55 0.20 -5.06
C THR A 65 -9.42 1.28 -4.40
N VAL A 66 -10.11 2.09 -5.18
CA VAL A 66 -11.03 3.14 -4.71
C VAL A 66 -12.44 2.87 -5.22
N LEU A 67 -13.35 2.52 -4.34
CA LEU A 67 -14.76 2.33 -4.70
C LEU A 67 -15.49 3.68 -4.68
N THR A 68 -15.60 4.31 -5.85
CA THR A 68 -16.36 5.55 -6.04
C THR A 68 -17.87 5.30 -5.98
N ASP A 69 -18.67 6.37 -5.94
CA ASP A 69 -20.14 6.25 -5.97
C ASP A 69 -20.64 5.60 -7.25
N GLU A 70 -19.91 5.76 -8.36
CA GLU A 70 -20.24 5.06 -9.62
C GLU A 70 -19.99 3.54 -9.50
N HIS A 71 -18.91 3.11 -8.83
CA HIS A 71 -18.67 1.70 -8.53
C HIS A 71 -19.79 1.14 -7.66
N ARG A 72 -20.18 1.85 -6.59
CA ARG A 72 -21.27 1.43 -5.70
C ARG A 72 -22.58 1.27 -6.44
N ARG A 73 -22.89 2.21 -7.35
CA ARG A 73 -24.08 2.13 -8.20
C ARG A 73 -24.02 0.92 -9.11
N PHE A 74 -22.88 0.72 -9.80
CA PHE A 74 -22.70 -0.46 -10.66
C PHE A 74 -22.87 -1.77 -9.88
N LEU A 75 -22.21 -1.92 -8.73
CA LEU A 75 -22.31 -3.12 -7.90
C LEU A 75 -23.74 -3.43 -7.47
N LYS A 76 -24.55 -2.41 -7.21
CA LYS A 76 -25.95 -2.55 -6.83
C LYS A 76 -26.86 -2.92 -8.00
N GLU A 77 -26.55 -2.45 -9.21
CA GLU A 77 -27.40 -2.57 -10.40
C GLU A 77 -26.97 -3.70 -11.34
N SER A 78 -25.76 -4.23 -11.17
CA SER A 78 -25.20 -5.28 -12.04
C SER A 78 -26.07 -6.54 -12.06
N LYS A 79 -26.30 -7.02 -13.27
CA LYS A 79 -27.00 -8.29 -13.54
C LYS A 79 -26.09 -9.51 -13.43
N VAL A 80 -24.77 -9.29 -13.48
CA VAL A 80 -23.75 -10.31 -13.34
C VAL A 80 -23.25 -10.32 -11.91
N PRO A 81 -23.10 -11.46 -11.24
CA PRO A 81 -22.54 -11.53 -9.90
C PRO A 81 -21.15 -10.92 -9.85
N VAL A 82 -20.91 -10.03 -8.89
CA VAL A 82 -19.60 -9.39 -8.68
C VAL A 82 -19.06 -9.76 -7.31
N VAL A 83 -17.77 -10.09 -7.27
CA VAL A 83 -17.00 -10.24 -6.02
C VAL A 83 -15.94 -9.15 -5.98
N VAL A 84 -15.87 -8.41 -4.88
CA VAL A 84 -14.86 -7.38 -4.66
C VAL A 84 -13.71 -7.96 -3.83
N VAL A 85 -12.48 -7.74 -4.25
CA VAL A 85 -11.28 -8.16 -3.53
C VAL A 85 -10.47 -6.92 -3.14
N GLY A 86 -10.04 -6.86 -1.88
CA GLY A 86 -9.19 -5.80 -1.35
C GLY A 86 -9.94 -4.63 -0.71
N GLN A 87 -11.26 -4.53 -0.92
CA GLN A 87 -12.09 -3.46 -0.33
C GLN A 87 -13.34 -4.05 0.30
N GLU A 88 -13.74 -3.51 1.43
CA GLU A 88 -15.01 -3.84 2.08
C GLU A 88 -16.17 -3.07 1.44
N THR A 89 -17.28 -3.75 1.18
CA THR A 89 -18.51 -3.15 0.67
C THR A 89 -19.74 -3.98 1.04
N GLU A 90 -20.86 -3.31 1.29
CA GLU A 90 -22.16 -3.97 1.50
C GLU A 90 -22.90 -4.26 0.18
N MET A 91 -22.39 -3.76 -0.96
CA MET A 91 -23.05 -3.84 -2.26
C MET A 91 -22.77 -5.14 -3.02
N ALA A 92 -21.73 -5.89 -2.61
CA ALA A 92 -21.33 -7.15 -3.24
C ALA A 92 -20.65 -8.06 -2.21
N SER A 93 -20.51 -9.34 -2.53
CA SER A 93 -19.61 -10.21 -1.77
C SER A 93 -18.20 -9.66 -1.83
N CYS A 94 -17.51 -9.59 -0.70
CA CYS A 94 -16.14 -9.05 -0.67
C CYS A 94 -15.20 -9.92 0.14
N ILE A 95 -13.92 -9.86 -0.24
CA ILE A 95 -12.80 -10.50 0.45
C ILE A 95 -11.75 -9.41 0.67
N TYR A 96 -11.40 -9.14 1.91
CA TYR A 96 -10.45 -8.09 2.27
C TYR A 96 -9.60 -8.49 3.47
N HIS A 97 -8.51 -7.78 3.69
CA HIS A 97 -7.62 -7.98 4.83
C HIS A 97 -8.05 -7.10 6.00
N ASP A 98 -7.66 -7.48 7.21
CA ASP A 98 -7.73 -6.58 8.37
C ASP A 98 -6.58 -5.54 8.29
N ASP A 99 -6.76 -4.57 7.40
CA ASP A 99 -5.78 -3.49 7.19
C ASP A 99 -5.60 -2.61 8.43
N PHE A 100 -6.66 -2.41 9.21
CA PHE A 100 -6.57 -1.67 10.47
C PHE A 100 -5.72 -2.44 11.50
N GLY A 101 -5.99 -3.73 11.69
CA GLY A 101 -5.21 -4.57 12.60
C GLY A 101 -3.75 -4.68 12.20
N ALA A 102 -3.48 -4.84 10.89
CA ALA A 102 -2.12 -4.87 10.36
C ALA A 102 -1.38 -3.54 10.60
N GLY A 103 -2.04 -2.41 10.31
CA GLY A 103 -1.49 -1.09 10.59
C GLY A 103 -1.22 -0.88 12.08
N ARG A 104 -2.16 -1.29 12.94
CA ARG A 104 -1.99 -1.19 14.40
C ARG A 104 -0.79 -1.99 14.91
N ALA A 105 -0.62 -3.21 14.44
CA ALA A 105 0.54 -4.04 14.80
C ALA A 105 1.85 -3.38 14.35
N MET A 106 1.90 -2.83 13.13
CA MET A 106 3.05 -2.08 12.64
C MET A 106 3.33 -0.84 13.51
N GLY A 107 2.30 -0.06 13.86
CA GLY A 107 2.44 1.10 14.73
C GLY A 107 3.01 0.74 16.11
N GLN A 108 2.57 -0.35 16.71
CA GLN A 108 3.09 -0.86 17.98
C GLN A 108 4.57 -1.26 17.86
N GLU A 109 4.95 -1.98 16.81
CA GLU A 109 6.34 -2.40 16.58
C GLU A 109 7.26 -1.18 16.36
N VAL A 110 6.82 -0.21 15.56
CA VAL A 110 7.54 1.05 15.34
C VAL A 110 7.69 1.83 16.64
N ALA A 111 6.64 1.90 17.46
CA ALA A 111 6.68 2.57 18.76
C ALA A 111 7.74 1.96 19.69
N VAL A 112 7.79 0.63 19.79
CA VAL A 112 8.78 -0.08 20.61
C VAL A 112 10.21 0.29 20.19
N LYS A 113 10.48 0.30 18.89
CA LYS A 113 11.81 0.64 18.33
C LYS A 113 12.16 2.12 18.57
N ALA A 114 11.21 3.02 18.34
CA ALA A 114 11.42 4.45 18.55
C ALA A 114 11.67 4.80 20.03
N LEU A 115 10.87 4.25 20.93
CA LEU A 115 11.05 4.44 22.38
C LEU A 115 12.41 3.90 22.87
N LYS A 116 12.80 2.73 22.39
CA LYS A 116 14.13 2.17 22.71
C LYS A 116 15.26 3.11 22.29
N ARG A 117 15.15 3.70 21.10
CA ARG A 117 16.12 4.66 20.56
C ARG A 117 16.19 5.96 21.37
N ASN A 118 15.05 6.44 21.86
CA ASN A 118 14.89 7.72 22.54
C ASN A 118 14.85 7.60 24.08
N GLY A 119 15.35 6.51 24.65
CA GLY A 119 15.44 6.33 26.10
C GLY A 119 14.08 6.26 26.81
N GLY A 120 13.05 5.78 26.11
CA GLY A 120 11.70 5.61 26.63
C GLY A 120 10.84 6.89 26.63
N ARG A 121 11.27 7.96 25.97
CA ARG A 121 10.55 9.23 25.92
C ARG A 121 9.70 9.34 24.66
N PRO A 122 8.36 9.25 24.75
CA PRO A 122 7.48 9.33 23.59
C PRO A 122 7.55 10.66 22.83
N GLU A 123 7.76 11.75 23.54
CA GLU A 123 7.84 13.11 23.01
C GLU A 123 9.07 13.37 22.13
N ASP A 124 10.11 12.56 22.28
CA ASP A 124 11.33 12.66 21.49
C ASP A 124 11.27 11.79 20.21
N CYS A 125 10.25 10.93 20.05
CA CYS A 125 10.14 10.03 18.94
C CYS A 125 9.71 10.76 17.65
N LYS A 126 10.55 10.71 16.62
CA LYS A 126 10.33 11.33 15.31
C LYS A 126 10.03 10.24 14.26
N ILE A 127 8.77 9.92 14.11
CA ILE A 127 8.30 8.82 13.26
C ILE A 127 7.59 9.39 12.05
N ALA A 128 8.02 9.01 10.85
CA ALA A 128 7.37 9.37 9.61
C ALA A 128 6.55 8.21 9.04
N TYR A 129 5.48 8.55 8.31
CA TYR A 129 4.64 7.60 7.59
C TYR A 129 4.48 8.02 6.14
N ILE A 130 4.86 7.13 5.24
CA ILE A 130 4.63 7.29 3.80
C ILE A 130 3.42 6.45 3.42
N GLY A 131 2.27 7.12 3.33
CA GLY A 131 0.99 6.51 3.00
C GLY A 131 0.61 6.68 1.55
N VAL A 132 -0.58 6.19 1.22
CA VAL A 132 -1.24 6.44 -0.07
C VAL A 132 -2.50 7.28 0.15
N THR A 133 -3.22 7.57 -0.91
CA THR A 133 -4.47 8.34 -0.80
C THR A 133 -5.46 7.68 0.17
N ARG A 134 -6.04 8.46 1.07
CA ARG A 134 -7.07 7.97 2.02
C ARG A 134 -8.43 7.70 1.37
N GLU A 135 -8.57 7.99 0.07
CA GLU A 135 -9.72 7.53 -0.73
C GLU A 135 -9.72 6.01 -0.86
N ASP A 136 -8.54 5.38 -0.92
CA ASP A 136 -8.39 3.93 -0.70
C ASP A 136 -8.70 3.63 0.77
N LYS A 137 -9.86 2.98 1.02
CA LYS A 137 -10.35 2.73 2.39
C LYS A 137 -9.56 1.65 3.12
N ALA A 138 -8.93 0.73 2.40
CA ALA A 138 -8.11 -0.34 2.95
C ALA A 138 -6.66 0.13 3.22
N ALA A 139 -5.82 0.13 2.19
CA ALA A 139 -4.40 0.44 2.31
C ALA A 139 -4.12 1.91 2.67
N GLY A 140 -4.98 2.82 2.24
CA GLY A 140 -4.86 4.25 2.54
C GLY A 140 -5.42 4.62 3.92
N ALA A 141 -6.72 4.45 4.14
CA ALA A 141 -7.35 4.91 5.37
C ALA A 141 -7.16 3.94 6.54
N ALA A 142 -7.67 2.69 6.43
CA ALA A 142 -7.72 1.77 7.55
C ALA A 142 -6.31 1.40 8.07
N ARG A 143 -5.36 1.13 7.16
CA ARG A 143 -3.98 0.81 7.55
C ARG A 143 -3.29 1.97 8.25
N GLU A 144 -3.46 3.20 7.74
CA GLU A 144 -2.90 4.40 8.37
C GLU A 144 -3.54 4.68 9.74
N ASP A 145 -4.88 4.55 9.86
CA ASP A 145 -5.59 4.74 11.12
C ASP A 145 -5.16 3.70 12.16
N GLY A 146 -4.97 2.46 11.74
CA GLY A 146 -4.38 1.41 12.58
C GLY A 146 -2.97 1.78 13.05
N PHE A 147 -2.11 2.22 12.14
CA PHE A 147 -0.75 2.65 12.48
C PHE A 147 -0.73 3.75 13.54
N ARG A 148 -1.55 4.78 13.36
CA ARG A 148 -1.71 5.86 14.35
C ARG A 148 -2.20 5.33 15.69
N LYS A 149 -3.15 4.39 15.67
CA LYS A 149 -3.66 3.76 16.88
C LYS A 149 -2.56 3.02 17.63
N GLY A 150 -1.70 2.27 16.92
CA GLY A 150 -0.55 1.59 17.51
C GLY A 150 0.45 2.53 18.16
N LEU A 151 0.75 3.68 17.54
CA LEU A 151 1.59 4.73 18.14
C LEU A 151 0.93 5.35 19.38
N GLN A 152 -0.36 5.69 19.29
CA GLN A 152 -1.13 6.29 20.38
C GLN A 152 -1.15 5.39 21.63
N GLU A 153 -1.26 4.09 21.48
CA GLU A 153 -1.25 3.11 22.58
C GLU A 153 0.09 3.09 23.34
N ALA A 154 1.17 3.51 22.68
CA ALA A 154 2.49 3.68 23.29
C ALA A 154 2.75 5.12 23.80
N GLY A 155 1.74 5.99 23.77
CA GLY A 155 1.84 7.37 24.20
C GLY A 155 2.52 8.31 23.19
N ILE A 156 2.80 7.84 21.95
CA ILE A 156 3.44 8.65 20.92
C ILE A 156 2.36 9.40 20.13
N THR A 157 2.49 10.73 20.07
CA THR A 157 1.65 11.60 19.25
C THR A 157 2.24 11.74 17.86
N PHE A 158 1.45 11.42 16.83
CA PHE A 158 1.87 11.53 15.43
C PHE A 158 1.50 12.91 14.86
N ASP A 159 2.51 13.66 14.39
CA ASP A 159 2.32 14.96 13.75
C ASP A 159 2.22 14.79 12.23
N ASP A 160 0.99 14.88 11.73
CA ASP A 160 0.67 14.73 10.32
C ASP A 160 1.36 15.75 9.42
N HIS A 161 1.41 17.00 9.85
CA HIS A 161 1.95 18.08 9.03
C HIS A 161 3.45 17.91 8.78
N ARG A 162 4.15 17.39 9.78
CA ARG A 162 5.59 17.18 9.69
C ARG A 162 5.96 15.86 9.06
N TYR A 163 5.31 14.78 9.47
CA TYR A 163 5.84 13.43 9.26
C TYR A 163 5.01 12.55 8.34
N ARG A 164 3.82 12.99 7.90
CA ARG A 164 3.04 12.26 6.90
C ARG A 164 3.38 12.74 5.49
N ARG A 165 3.62 11.79 4.57
CA ARG A 165 3.69 12.06 3.12
C ARG A 165 2.76 11.11 2.38
N GLU A 166 2.18 11.60 1.31
CA GLU A 166 1.41 10.80 0.38
C GLU A 166 2.28 10.37 -0.80
N SER A 167 2.09 9.15 -1.26
CA SER A 167 2.80 8.54 -2.36
C SER A 167 1.83 7.76 -3.23
N GLU A 168 2.17 7.56 -4.48
CA GLU A 168 1.54 6.53 -5.30
C GLU A 168 2.05 5.15 -4.88
N PHE A 169 1.33 4.08 -5.32
CA PHE A 169 1.75 2.69 -5.11
C PHE A 169 2.93 2.29 -6.02
N THR A 170 4.00 3.08 -6.02
CA THR A 170 5.18 2.90 -6.87
C THR A 170 6.48 3.12 -6.10
N MET A 171 7.58 2.55 -6.57
CA MET A 171 8.91 2.82 -6.02
C MET A 171 9.30 4.29 -6.20
N SER A 172 9.03 4.87 -7.38
CA SER A 172 9.31 6.29 -7.64
C SER A 172 8.55 7.21 -6.68
N GLY A 173 7.25 6.93 -6.44
CA GLY A 173 6.46 7.69 -5.47
C GLY A 173 7.05 7.61 -4.06
N GLY A 174 7.46 6.42 -3.61
CA GLY A 174 8.14 6.23 -2.34
C GLY A 174 9.45 7.01 -2.25
N TYR A 175 10.25 6.98 -3.31
CA TYR A 175 11.50 7.75 -3.42
C TYR A 175 11.24 9.26 -3.28
N GLU A 176 10.33 9.80 -4.09
CA GLU A 176 10.00 11.23 -4.10
C GLU A 176 9.45 11.71 -2.74
N ALA A 177 8.56 10.92 -2.14
CA ALA A 177 7.99 11.23 -0.83
C ALA A 177 9.06 11.32 0.27
N VAL A 178 10.07 10.43 0.26
CA VAL A 178 11.17 10.47 1.23
C VAL A 178 12.13 11.62 0.94
N VAL A 179 12.41 11.92 -0.33
CA VAL A 179 13.22 13.10 -0.69
C VAL A 179 12.55 14.40 -0.20
N ASP A 180 11.24 14.56 -0.41
CA ASP A 180 10.48 15.70 0.12
C ASP A 180 10.50 15.74 1.65
N LEU A 181 10.27 14.60 2.31
CA LEU A 181 10.32 14.48 3.76
C LEU A 181 11.67 14.96 4.33
N LEU A 182 12.78 14.42 3.80
CA LEU A 182 14.13 14.72 4.29
C LEU A 182 14.60 16.14 3.92
N SER A 183 13.99 16.78 2.95
CA SER A 183 14.24 18.19 2.62
C SER A 183 13.69 19.16 3.67
N LYS A 184 12.66 18.73 4.40
CA LYS A 184 11.96 19.53 5.42
C LYS A 184 12.28 19.14 6.85
N GLU A 185 12.59 17.86 7.06
CA GLU A 185 12.84 17.27 8.37
C GLU A 185 14.23 16.60 8.39
N SER A 186 15.15 17.17 9.13
CA SER A 186 16.54 16.69 9.20
C SER A 186 16.76 15.52 10.14
N GLU A 187 15.83 15.32 11.08
CA GLU A 187 15.94 14.30 12.12
C GLU A 187 14.69 13.44 12.13
N ILE A 188 14.84 12.20 11.68
CA ILE A 188 13.79 11.19 11.68
C ILE A 188 14.37 9.89 12.23
N ASP A 189 13.67 9.28 13.19
CA ASP A 189 14.10 8.01 13.78
C ASP A 189 13.71 6.82 12.92
N ILE A 190 12.47 6.82 12.45
CA ILE A 190 11.89 5.70 11.68
C ILE A 190 10.99 6.26 10.59
N ILE A 191 11.08 5.67 9.40
CA ILE A 191 10.14 5.86 8.30
C ILE A 191 9.35 4.57 8.13
N SER A 192 8.05 4.62 8.33
CA SER A 192 7.13 3.52 8.05
C SER A 192 6.44 3.77 6.72
N CYS A 193 6.26 2.72 5.91
CA CYS A 193 5.64 2.81 4.59
C CYS A 193 4.40 1.91 4.52
N ALA A 194 3.37 2.37 3.82
CA ALA A 194 2.11 1.65 3.68
C ALA A 194 2.27 0.31 2.92
N THR A 195 3.27 0.19 2.03
CA THR A 195 3.54 -1.02 1.24
C THR A 195 5.03 -1.24 1.02
N ASP A 196 5.41 -2.49 0.69
CA ASP A 196 6.79 -2.89 0.37
C ASP A 196 7.34 -2.13 -0.84
N THR A 197 6.51 -1.87 -1.84
CA THR A 197 6.92 -1.13 -3.03
C THR A 197 7.32 0.31 -2.69
N ILE A 198 6.55 0.98 -1.82
CA ILE A 198 6.89 2.31 -1.32
C ILE A 198 8.15 2.25 -0.48
N ALA A 199 8.29 1.23 0.38
CA ALA A 199 9.46 1.04 1.23
C ALA A 199 10.74 0.83 0.41
N ALA A 200 10.68 0.08 -0.70
CA ALA A 200 11.82 -0.08 -1.61
C ALA A 200 12.28 1.27 -2.17
N GLY A 201 11.35 2.12 -2.62
CA GLY A 201 11.68 3.49 -3.07
C GLY A 201 12.24 4.37 -1.95
N ALA A 202 11.68 4.24 -0.73
CA ALA A 202 12.18 4.94 0.45
C ALA A 202 13.65 4.57 0.76
N ILE A 203 13.99 3.29 0.69
CA ILE A 203 15.37 2.79 0.88
C ILE A 203 16.31 3.38 -0.19
N GLU A 204 15.90 3.40 -1.47
CA GLU A 204 16.70 4.02 -2.53
C GLU A 204 16.97 5.50 -2.26
N ALA A 205 15.97 6.25 -1.80
CA ALA A 205 16.13 7.66 -1.45
C ALA A 205 17.14 7.86 -0.31
N LEU A 206 17.05 7.04 0.75
CA LEU A 206 17.98 7.08 1.88
C LEU A 206 19.42 6.75 1.45
N ILE A 207 19.60 5.74 0.60
CA ILE A 207 20.94 5.40 0.04
C ILE A 207 21.49 6.56 -0.81
N ALA A 208 20.66 7.18 -1.65
CA ALA A 208 21.10 8.29 -2.48
C ALA A 208 21.48 9.53 -1.65
N GLN A 209 20.74 9.82 -0.58
CA GLN A 209 21.05 10.92 0.34
C GLN A 209 22.32 10.66 1.14
N SER A 210 22.55 9.44 1.61
CA SER A 210 23.75 9.09 2.36
C SER A 210 25.01 9.19 1.49
N LYS A 211 24.92 8.84 0.20
CA LYS A 211 26.04 9.01 -0.77
C LYS A 211 26.38 10.48 -1.01
N LYS A 212 25.39 11.37 -1.00
CA LYS A 212 25.61 12.83 -1.14
C LYS A 212 26.24 13.45 0.12
N ALA A 213 25.96 12.90 1.29
CA ALA A 213 26.50 13.39 2.56
C ALA A 213 27.95 12.94 2.85
N VAL A 214 28.48 11.96 2.09
CA VAL A 214 29.86 11.47 2.24
C VAL A 214 30.76 12.22 1.27
N PRO A 215 31.81 12.94 1.73
CA PRO A 215 32.76 13.57 0.86
C PRO A 215 33.41 12.56 -0.13
N GLU A 216 33.70 12.98 -1.36
CA GLU A 216 34.26 12.11 -2.40
C GLU A 216 35.52 11.33 -1.95
N SER A 217 36.28 11.88 -0.99
CA SER A 217 37.45 11.23 -0.39
C SER A 217 37.14 9.95 0.42
N VAL A 218 35.87 9.70 0.77
CA VAL A 218 35.42 8.54 1.61
C VAL A 218 34.60 7.53 0.80
N GLN A 219 34.21 7.87 -0.44
CA GLN A 219 33.38 6.99 -1.28
C GLN A 219 34.06 5.66 -1.67
N ASN A 220 35.38 5.57 -1.53
CA ASN A 220 36.16 4.36 -1.85
C ASN A 220 36.23 3.32 -0.71
N SER A 221 35.63 3.55 0.43
CA SER A 221 35.58 2.57 1.53
C SER A 221 34.19 1.93 1.66
N GLY A 222 33.80 1.13 0.68
CA GLY A 222 32.53 0.43 0.58
C GLY A 222 32.21 -0.61 1.69
N ALA A 223 32.97 -0.61 2.80
CA ALA A 223 32.84 -1.65 3.83
C ALA A 223 32.06 -1.23 5.09
N ARG A 224 31.71 0.05 5.28
CA ARG A 224 31.07 0.49 6.55
C ARG A 224 29.55 0.63 6.53
N MET A 225 28.91 0.61 5.36
CA MET A 225 27.47 0.83 5.24
C MET A 225 26.63 -0.44 5.37
N LEU A 226 27.21 -1.61 5.13
CA LEU A 226 26.52 -2.89 5.36
C LEU A 226 26.29 -3.21 6.85
N HIS A 227 27.03 -2.60 7.75
CA HIS A 227 26.98 -2.93 9.19
C HIS A 227 25.76 -2.33 9.93
N ILE A 228 25.04 -1.37 9.33
CA ILE A 228 23.84 -0.77 9.94
C ILE A 228 22.59 -1.61 9.61
N LEU A 229 22.60 -2.33 8.50
CA LEU A 229 21.47 -3.19 8.09
C LEU A 229 21.54 -4.61 8.68
N GLU A 230 22.71 -5.06 9.15
CA GLU A 230 22.89 -6.40 9.76
C GLU A 230 22.69 -6.43 11.27
N GLN A 231 22.51 -5.31 11.94
CA GLN A 231 22.27 -5.24 13.41
C GLN A 231 20.85 -4.82 13.78
N SER A 232 19.88 -4.90 12.85
CA SER A 232 18.45 -4.64 13.12
C SER A 232 17.63 -5.91 13.12
#